data_6f6b3a026071e590ef48bf7d5b8e7a88
#
_entry.id   6f6b3a026071e590ef48bf7d5b8e7a88
#
_cell.length_a   1.000
_cell.length_b   1.000
_cell.length_c   1.000
_cell.angle_alpha   90.00
_cell.angle_beta   90.00
_cell.angle_gamma   90.00
#
_symmetry.space_group_name_H-M   'P 1'
#
loop_
_entity.id
_entity.type
_entity.pdbx_description
1 polymer ?
#
loop_
_entity_poly.entity_id
_entity_poly.type
_entity_poly.pdbx_seq_one_letter_code
_entity_poly.pdbx_strand_id
1 'polypeptide(L)'
;SKVDSSRKDENLGWAEQNARQALLHDFTHPDNWRTLATIKEILSDEIGLRALLSDLFSVLGRDPEQVKQLEGVPILDVGTELLEAALNRDHLDPDLWHSSLDGKSVVTFCERFSELDFSDPRCNVLFGRRLERLWATEGDDICIPLARILLSSRPQNFEMWTELGRAHERMESFDEAWFCYDQAQSNAPQLDVRDQFRLRMEVQMETGRRLPWKPPSIAARDDFLTKMETLASR
;
A
#
# COMPACT_ATOMS: atom_id res chain seq x y z
N SER A 1 -16.81 29.50 33.19
CA SER A 1 -16.58 30.90 32.78
C SER A 1 -16.24 30.95 31.29
N LYS A 2 -16.54 32.10 30.59
CA LYS A 2 -16.26 32.27 29.15
C LYS A 2 -14.78 32.08 28.80
N VAL A 3 -13.86 32.39 29.71
CA VAL A 3 -12.40 32.24 29.52
C VAL A 3 -11.99 30.77 29.50
N ASP A 4 -12.62 29.92 30.31
CA ASP A 4 -12.30 28.49 30.36
C ASP A 4 -12.84 27.77 29.09
N SER A 5 -13.98 28.20 28.58
CA SER A 5 -14.54 27.68 27.33
C SER A 5 -13.62 28.01 26.13
N SER A 6 -13.16 29.30 26.04
CA SER A 6 -12.27 29.71 24.95
C SER A 6 -10.94 28.94 24.93
N ARG A 7 -10.34 28.70 26.11
CA ARG A 7 -9.10 27.89 26.22
C ARG A 7 -9.33 26.40 25.84
N LYS A 8 -10.51 25.89 26.19
CA LYS A 8 -10.88 24.50 25.85
C LYS A 8 -11.02 24.35 24.33
N ASP A 9 -11.67 25.31 23.67
CA ASP A 9 -11.88 25.31 22.22
C ASP A 9 -10.54 25.47 21.47
N GLU A 10 -9.65 26.35 21.95
CA GLU A 10 -8.29 26.48 21.40
C GLU A 10 -7.48 25.18 21.55
N ASN A 11 -7.53 24.53 22.72
CA ASN A 11 -6.84 23.27 22.97
C ASN A 11 -7.36 22.15 22.08
N LEU A 12 -8.68 22.08 21.84
CA LEU A 12 -9.27 21.10 20.93
C LEU A 12 -8.85 21.34 19.49
N GLY A 13 -8.76 22.60 19.04
CA GLY A 13 -8.23 22.95 17.71
C GLY A 13 -6.76 22.50 17.52
N TRP A 14 -5.92 22.73 18.55
CA TRP A 14 -4.54 22.22 18.53
C TRP A 14 -4.46 20.69 18.54
N ALA A 15 -5.30 20.04 19.33
CA ALA A 15 -5.36 18.58 19.38
C ALA A 15 -5.78 17.99 18.03
N GLU A 16 -6.77 18.59 17.37
CA GLU A 16 -7.19 18.18 16.02
C GLU A 16 -6.07 18.32 15.00
N GLN A 17 -5.38 19.47 15.00
CA GLN A 17 -4.27 19.70 14.08
C GLN A 17 -3.15 18.67 14.29
N ASN A 18 -2.78 18.38 15.53
CA ASN A 18 -1.78 17.38 15.86
C ASN A 18 -2.22 15.96 15.44
N ALA A 19 -3.48 15.58 15.67
CA ALA A 19 -4.02 14.30 15.25
C ALA A 19 -4.03 14.15 13.72
N ARG A 20 -4.37 15.21 12.97
CA ARG A 20 -4.26 15.24 11.51
C ARG A 20 -2.81 15.07 11.04
N GLN A 21 -1.85 15.75 11.68
CA GLN A 21 -0.42 15.61 11.39
C GLN A 21 0.08 14.18 11.65
N ALA A 22 -0.32 13.58 12.77
CA ALA A 22 0.02 12.20 13.11
C ALA A 22 -0.51 11.22 12.05
N LEU A 23 -1.77 11.41 11.61
CA LEU A 23 -2.38 10.59 10.57
C LEU A 23 -1.70 10.76 9.20
N LEU A 24 -1.29 11.97 8.85
CA LEU A 24 -0.52 12.23 7.62
C LEU A 24 0.88 11.61 7.67
N HIS A 25 1.48 11.56 8.86
CA HIS A 25 2.81 10.99 9.06
C HIS A 25 2.78 9.45 9.03
N ASP A 26 1.77 8.86 9.68
CA ASP A 26 1.59 7.40 9.74
C ASP A 26 0.11 7.02 9.73
N PHE A 27 -0.42 6.79 8.54
CA PHE A 27 -1.79 6.34 8.32
C PHE A 27 -1.99 4.85 8.61
N THR A 28 -0.90 4.08 8.79
CA THR A 28 -0.99 2.65 9.12
C THR A 28 -1.17 2.40 10.62
N HIS A 29 -0.97 3.43 11.45
CA HIS A 29 -1.20 3.33 12.90
C HIS A 29 -2.68 3.56 13.24
N PRO A 30 -3.43 2.56 13.74
CA PRO A 30 -4.88 2.69 13.96
C PRO A 30 -5.25 3.75 14.99
N ASP A 31 -4.41 4.02 15.99
CA ASP A 31 -4.72 5.02 17.02
C ASP A 31 -4.71 6.46 16.50
N ASN A 32 -4.03 6.74 15.38
CA ASN A 32 -4.10 8.05 14.72
C ASN A 32 -5.52 8.31 14.20
N TRP A 33 -6.17 7.28 13.64
CA TRP A 33 -7.56 7.34 13.17
C TRP A 33 -8.53 7.48 14.37
N ARG A 34 -8.34 6.66 15.41
CA ARG A 34 -9.15 6.68 16.64
C ARG A 34 -9.10 8.05 17.31
N THR A 35 -7.90 8.58 17.46
CA THR A 35 -7.70 9.89 18.12
C THR A 35 -8.41 11.00 17.35
N LEU A 36 -8.27 11.04 16.02
CA LEU A 36 -8.93 12.06 15.21
C LEU A 36 -10.46 11.89 15.22
N ALA A 37 -10.97 10.65 15.16
CA ALA A 37 -12.39 10.36 15.25
C ALA A 37 -12.99 10.86 16.58
N THR A 38 -12.33 10.54 17.70
CA THR A 38 -12.74 11.00 19.06
C THR A 38 -12.80 12.52 19.16
N ILE A 39 -11.81 13.21 18.59
CA ILE A 39 -11.79 14.68 18.58
C ILE A 39 -12.95 15.22 17.74
N LYS A 40 -13.24 14.65 16.57
CA LYS A 40 -14.37 15.03 15.73
C LYS A 40 -15.73 14.83 16.43
N GLU A 41 -15.87 13.74 17.17
CA GLU A 41 -17.06 13.45 17.96
C GLU A 41 -17.23 14.48 19.11
N ILE A 42 -16.17 14.79 19.86
CA ILE A 42 -16.19 15.83 20.90
C ILE A 42 -16.58 17.19 20.34
N LEU A 43 -16.13 17.52 19.14
CA LEU A 43 -16.46 18.76 18.43
C LEU A 43 -17.86 18.74 17.79
N SER A 44 -18.53 17.59 17.81
CA SER A 44 -19.79 17.36 17.05
C SER A 44 -19.64 17.69 15.57
N ASP A 45 -18.43 17.45 15.00
CA ASP A 45 -18.10 17.70 13.60
C ASP A 45 -18.52 16.49 12.74
N GLU A 46 -19.82 16.43 12.42
CA GLU A 46 -20.39 15.37 11.59
C GLU A 46 -19.71 15.29 10.21
N ILE A 47 -19.46 16.43 9.59
CA ILE A 47 -18.82 16.50 8.26
C ILE A 47 -17.40 15.96 8.33
N GLY A 48 -16.64 16.38 9.34
CA GLY A 48 -15.26 15.91 9.53
C GLY A 48 -15.18 14.44 9.88
N LEU A 49 -16.08 13.90 10.69
CA LEU A 49 -16.12 12.48 11.03
C LEU A 49 -16.49 11.62 9.81
N ARG A 50 -17.46 12.07 9.00
CA ARG A 50 -17.84 11.42 7.74
C ARG A 50 -16.68 11.41 6.74
N ALA A 51 -15.99 12.54 6.60
CA ALA A 51 -14.81 12.64 5.74
C ALA A 51 -13.67 11.70 6.20
N LEU A 52 -13.44 11.60 7.52
CA LEU A 52 -12.45 10.68 8.09
C LEU A 52 -12.76 9.21 7.79
N LEU A 53 -14.03 8.80 7.92
CA LEU A 53 -14.45 7.44 7.58
C LEU A 53 -14.32 7.17 6.07
N SER A 54 -14.72 8.11 5.23
CA SER A 54 -14.54 8.01 3.78
C SER A 54 -13.07 7.87 3.41
N ASP A 55 -12.20 8.63 4.08
CA ASP A 55 -10.76 8.58 3.90
C ASP A 55 -10.18 7.22 4.31
N LEU A 56 -10.59 6.67 5.46
CA LEU A 56 -10.20 5.32 5.88
C LEU A 56 -10.63 4.25 4.86
N PHE A 57 -11.86 4.33 4.36
CA PHE A 57 -12.33 3.37 3.36
C PHE A 57 -11.58 3.46 2.04
N SER A 58 -11.17 4.67 1.62
CA SER A 58 -10.30 4.84 0.45
C SER A 58 -8.93 4.21 0.65
N VAL A 59 -8.34 4.37 1.84
CA VAL A 59 -7.07 3.70 2.21
C VAL A 59 -7.21 2.17 2.21
N LEU A 60 -8.38 1.66 2.59
CA LEU A 60 -8.70 0.23 2.56
C LEU A 60 -9.13 -0.28 1.17
N GLY A 61 -9.03 0.54 0.13
CA GLY A 61 -9.36 0.17 -1.25
C GLY A 61 -10.84 -0.11 -1.50
N ARG A 62 -11.73 0.54 -0.73
CA ARG A 62 -13.17 0.40 -0.93
C ARG A 62 -13.63 1.24 -2.11
N ASP A 63 -14.53 0.67 -2.91
CA ASP A 63 -15.16 1.36 -4.03
C ASP A 63 -15.81 2.68 -3.55
N PRO A 64 -15.50 3.84 -4.17
CA PRO A 64 -16.07 5.13 -3.83
C PRO A 64 -17.61 5.14 -3.88
N GLU A 65 -18.23 4.37 -4.77
CA GLU A 65 -19.71 4.26 -4.85
C GLU A 65 -20.28 3.59 -3.59
N GLN A 66 -19.58 2.61 -3.01
CA GLN A 66 -19.97 1.99 -1.74
C GLN A 66 -19.80 2.97 -0.56
N VAL A 67 -18.80 3.82 -0.61
CA VAL A 67 -18.54 4.84 0.42
C VAL A 67 -19.65 5.89 0.46
N LYS A 68 -20.31 6.20 -0.66
CA LYS A 68 -21.47 7.09 -0.73
C LYS A 68 -22.65 6.60 0.11
N GLN A 69 -22.75 5.33 0.41
CA GLN A 69 -23.78 4.80 1.31
C GLN A 69 -23.70 5.37 2.73
N LEU A 70 -22.56 5.94 3.12
CA LEU A 70 -22.42 6.67 4.39
C LEU A 70 -23.23 7.98 4.44
N GLU A 71 -23.68 8.52 3.30
CA GLU A 71 -24.39 9.81 3.26
C GLU A 71 -25.70 9.80 4.08
N GLY A 72 -26.37 8.64 4.15
CA GLY A 72 -27.62 8.47 4.91
C GLY A 72 -27.44 8.01 6.36
N VAL A 73 -26.20 7.83 6.83
CA VAL A 73 -25.91 7.28 8.17
C VAL A 73 -25.79 8.42 9.19
N PRO A 74 -26.40 8.31 10.40
CA PRO A 74 -26.21 9.27 11.50
C PRO A 74 -24.82 9.10 12.12
N ILE A 75 -23.82 9.70 11.48
CA ILE A 75 -22.39 9.46 11.76
C ILE A 75 -21.98 9.82 13.17
N LEU A 76 -22.57 10.83 13.80
CA LEU A 76 -22.28 11.17 15.19
C LEU A 76 -22.69 10.09 16.19
N ASP A 77 -23.68 9.27 15.82
CA ASP A 77 -24.18 8.20 16.69
C ASP A 77 -23.40 6.89 16.52
N VAL A 78 -22.92 6.59 15.31
CA VAL A 78 -22.35 5.28 14.98
C VAL A 78 -20.95 5.35 14.33
N GLY A 79 -20.41 6.54 14.08
CA GLY A 79 -19.20 6.72 13.27
C GLY A 79 -17.97 6.09 13.93
N THR A 80 -17.82 6.22 15.23
CA THR A 80 -16.71 5.60 16.00
C THR A 80 -16.83 4.07 15.97
N GLU A 81 -18.05 3.52 16.10
CA GLU A 81 -18.28 2.07 16.01
C GLU A 81 -17.97 1.53 14.60
N LEU A 82 -18.34 2.27 13.55
CA LEU A 82 -18.02 1.92 12.16
C LEU A 82 -16.52 1.94 11.91
N LEU A 83 -15.82 2.94 12.46
CA LEU A 83 -14.36 3.03 12.38
C LEU A 83 -13.70 1.81 13.05
N GLU A 84 -14.11 1.48 14.28
CA GLU A 84 -13.59 0.31 15.00
C GLU A 84 -13.90 -1.00 14.25
N ALA A 85 -15.10 -1.15 13.71
CA ALA A 85 -15.46 -2.32 12.92
C ALA A 85 -14.58 -2.46 11.66
N ALA A 86 -14.28 -1.34 10.98
CA ALA A 86 -13.40 -1.33 9.82
C ALA A 86 -11.96 -1.71 10.18
N LEU A 87 -11.41 -1.11 11.25
CA LEU A 87 -10.04 -1.36 11.72
C LEU A 87 -9.84 -2.78 12.25
N ASN A 88 -10.85 -3.36 12.90
CA ASN A 88 -10.82 -4.72 13.41
C ASN A 88 -10.97 -5.77 12.31
N ARG A 89 -11.74 -5.45 11.26
CA ARG A 89 -11.93 -6.36 10.12
C ARG A 89 -10.72 -6.35 9.18
N ASP A 90 -10.04 -5.21 9.06
CA ASP A 90 -9.02 -4.98 8.04
C ASP A 90 -7.86 -4.22 8.66
N HIS A 91 -6.98 -4.93 9.36
CA HIS A 91 -5.86 -4.33 10.09
C HIS A 91 -4.97 -3.49 9.18
N LEU A 92 -4.73 -2.24 9.58
CA LEU A 92 -3.84 -1.32 8.85
C LEU A 92 -2.37 -1.70 9.00
N ASP A 93 -1.98 -2.25 10.16
CA ASP A 93 -0.64 -2.77 10.37
C ASP A 93 -0.44 -4.06 9.55
N PRO A 94 0.56 -4.12 8.64
CA PRO A 94 0.77 -5.27 7.77
C PRO A 94 1.13 -6.56 8.50
N ASP A 95 1.82 -6.47 9.64
CA ASP A 95 2.22 -7.64 10.44
C ASP A 95 1.04 -8.22 11.20
N LEU A 96 0.19 -7.37 11.79
CA LEU A 96 -1.05 -7.78 12.42
C LEU A 96 -2.03 -8.36 11.37
N TRP A 97 -2.15 -7.69 10.22
CA TRP A 97 -2.96 -8.19 9.11
C TRP A 97 -2.51 -9.61 8.69
N HIS A 98 -1.21 -9.80 8.43
CA HIS A 98 -0.66 -11.08 8.02
C HIS A 98 -0.87 -12.17 9.09
N SER A 99 -0.67 -11.83 10.37
CA SER A 99 -0.87 -12.76 11.49
C SER A 99 -2.33 -13.17 11.67
N SER A 100 -3.28 -12.39 11.17
CA SER A 100 -4.72 -12.69 11.21
C SER A 100 -5.20 -13.59 10.06
N LEU A 101 -4.35 -13.84 9.05
CA LEU A 101 -4.71 -14.66 7.90
C LEU A 101 -4.74 -16.15 8.25
N ASP A 102 -5.74 -16.82 7.72
CA ASP A 102 -5.75 -18.28 7.53
C ASP A 102 -5.72 -18.61 6.03
N GLY A 103 -5.58 -19.88 5.67
CA GLY A 103 -5.50 -20.28 4.27
C GLY A 103 -6.72 -19.90 3.42
N LYS A 104 -7.91 -19.75 4.02
CA LYS A 104 -9.11 -19.27 3.31
C LYS A 104 -9.06 -17.76 3.12
N SER A 105 -8.55 -17.04 4.09
CA SER A 105 -8.39 -15.58 4.03
C SER A 105 -7.42 -15.17 2.93
N VAL A 106 -6.35 -15.94 2.69
CA VAL A 106 -5.41 -15.71 1.58
C VAL A 106 -6.13 -15.81 0.22
N VAL A 107 -6.89 -16.88 0.01
CA VAL A 107 -7.66 -17.06 -1.24
C VAL A 107 -8.63 -15.90 -1.44
N THR A 108 -9.42 -15.58 -0.41
CA THR A 108 -10.38 -14.47 -0.46
C THR A 108 -9.67 -13.12 -0.71
N PHE A 109 -8.49 -12.92 -0.14
CA PHE A 109 -7.69 -11.72 -0.38
C PHE A 109 -7.28 -11.62 -1.85
N CYS A 110 -6.74 -12.70 -2.43
CA CYS A 110 -6.33 -12.73 -3.83
C CYS A 110 -7.50 -12.50 -4.79
N GLU A 111 -8.66 -13.13 -4.53
CA GLU A 111 -9.88 -12.94 -5.33
C GLU A 111 -10.35 -11.48 -5.32
N ARG A 112 -10.35 -10.85 -4.14
CA ARG A 112 -10.79 -9.46 -3.97
C ARG A 112 -9.78 -8.43 -4.45
N PHE A 113 -8.52 -8.79 -4.61
CA PHE A 113 -7.44 -7.84 -4.90
C PHE A 113 -7.67 -7.09 -6.21
N SER A 114 -8.20 -7.75 -7.22
CA SER A 114 -8.55 -7.14 -8.52
C SER A 114 -9.76 -6.21 -8.47
N GLU A 115 -10.57 -6.29 -7.41
CA GLU A 115 -11.77 -5.47 -7.20
C GLU A 115 -11.48 -4.23 -6.35
N LEU A 116 -10.26 -4.10 -5.81
CA LEU A 116 -9.88 -2.97 -4.96
C LEU A 116 -9.59 -1.73 -5.81
N ASP A 117 -9.98 -0.58 -5.27
CA ASP A 117 -9.61 0.71 -5.85
C ASP A 117 -8.26 1.18 -5.31
N PHE A 118 -7.25 1.18 -6.17
CA PHE A 118 -5.90 1.65 -5.87
C PHE A 118 -5.65 3.10 -6.30
N SER A 119 -6.68 3.88 -6.57
CA SER A 119 -6.55 5.31 -6.95
C SER A 119 -5.95 6.16 -5.82
N ASP A 120 -6.20 5.80 -4.55
CA ASP A 120 -5.52 6.41 -3.40
C ASP A 120 -4.09 5.85 -3.28
N PRO A 121 -3.05 6.71 -3.35
CA PRO A 121 -1.66 6.26 -3.19
C PRO A 121 -1.38 5.52 -1.88
N ARG A 122 -2.10 5.84 -0.79
CA ARG A 122 -1.95 5.20 0.52
C ARG A 122 -2.50 3.76 0.49
N CYS A 123 -3.58 3.52 -0.26
CA CYS A 123 -4.08 2.18 -0.53
C CYS A 123 -3.01 1.34 -1.22
N ASN A 124 -2.39 1.85 -2.27
CA ASN A 124 -1.31 1.15 -2.98
C ASN A 124 -0.12 0.82 -2.05
N VAL A 125 0.28 1.76 -1.18
CA VAL A 125 1.34 1.52 -0.18
C VAL A 125 0.92 0.47 0.85
N LEU A 126 -0.29 0.54 1.39
CA LEU A 126 -0.80 -0.42 2.37
C LEU A 126 -0.81 -1.84 1.80
N PHE A 127 -1.38 -1.99 0.62
CA PHE A 127 -1.48 -3.31 -0.03
C PHE A 127 -0.12 -3.80 -0.54
N GLY A 128 0.79 -2.91 -0.91
CA GLY A 128 2.18 -3.25 -1.19
C GLY A 128 2.88 -3.89 0.00
N ARG A 129 2.78 -3.28 1.19
CA ARG A 129 3.34 -3.82 2.44
C ARG A 129 2.70 -5.14 2.86
N ARG A 130 1.38 -5.28 2.67
CA ARG A 130 0.66 -6.54 2.90
C ARG A 130 1.16 -7.64 1.95
N LEU A 131 1.35 -7.30 0.69
CA LEU A 131 1.87 -8.23 -0.31
C LEU A 131 3.30 -8.67 0.00
N GLU A 132 4.17 -7.79 0.51
CA GLU A 132 5.51 -8.15 0.98
C GLU A 132 5.45 -9.21 2.09
N ARG A 133 4.53 -9.07 3.05
CA ARG A 133 4.34 -10.07 4.11
C ARG A 133 3.81 -11.40 3.56
N LEU A 134 2.85 -11.33 2.64
CA LEU A 134 2.31 -12.50 1.98
C LEU A 134 3.39 -13.24 1.19
N TRP A 135 4.28 -12.52 0.53
CA TRP A 135 5.38 -13.09 -0.25
C TRP A 135 6.40 -13.89 0.59
N ALA A 136 6.46 -13.60 1.89
CA ALA A 136 7.30 -14.37 2.81
C ALA A 136 6.74 -15.79 3.09
N THR A 137 5.44 -16.03 2.87
CA THR A 137 4.74 -17.29 3.15
C THR A 137 4.18 -17.97 1.91
N GLU A 138 3.79 -17.19 0.91
CA GLU A 138 3.22 -17.67 -0.35
C GLU A 138 4.24 -17.62 -1.49
N GLY A 139 3.98 -18.34 -2.55
CA GLY A 139 4.88 -18.44 -3.68
C GLY A 139 4.87 -17.24 -4.63
N ASP A 140 5.91 -17.17 -5.48
CA ASP A 140 6.04 -16.15 -6.53
C ASP A 140 4.87 -16.21 -7.54
N ASP A 141 4.29 -17.38 -7.78
CA ASP A 141 3.13 -17.61 -8.65
C ASP A 141 1.86 -16.87 -8.19
N ILE A 142 1.66 -16.75 -6.88
CA ILE A 142 0.55 -16.00 -6.27
C ILE A 142 0.86 -14.50 -6.26
N CYS A 143 2.05 -14.11 -5.83
CA CYS A 143 2.37 -12.72 -5.52
C CYS A 143 2.73 -11.87 -6.75
N ILE A 144 3.34 -12.45 -7.79
CA ILE A 144 3.70 -11.71 -9.02
C ILE A 144 2.48 -11.06 -9.71
N PRO A 145 1.35 -11.77 -9.92
CA PRO A 145 0.17 -11.15 -10.50
C PRO A 145 -0.36 -9.95 -9.69
N LEU A 146 -0.37 -10.07 -8.35
CA LEU A 146 -0.84 -9.01 -7.46
C LEU A 146 0.09 -7.78 -7.48
N ALA A 147 1.42 -8.02 -7.49
CA ALA A 147 2.41 -6.95 -7.65
C ALA A 147 2.22 -6.16 -8.96
N ARG A 148 1.89 -6.85 -10.05
CA ARG A 148 1.61 -6.21 -11.34
C ARG A 148 0.37 -5.31 -11.31
N ILE A 149 -0.69 -5.71 -10.60
CA ILE A 149 -1.88 -4.87 -10.40
C ILE A 149 -1.50 -3.58 -9.65
N LEU A 150 -0.73 -3.67 -8.55
CA LEU A 150 -0.25 -2.49 -7.82
C LEU A 150 0.59 -1.57 -8.70
N LEU A 151 1.49 -2.13 -9.48
CA LEU A 151 2.38 -1.37 -10.36
C LEU A 151 1.65 -0.73 -11.54
N SER A 152 0.56 -1.33 -12.04
CA SER A 152 -0.26 -0.70 -13.08
C SER A 152 -0.97 0.55 -12.58
N SER A 153 -1.43 0.52 -11.32
CA SER A 153 -2.09 1.67 -10.69
C SER A 153 -1.10 2.73 -10.24
N ARG A 154 0.12 2.32 -9.84
CA ARG A 154 1.18 3.23 -9.39
C ARG A 154 2.55 2.79 -9.89
N PRO A 155 2.93 3.15 -11.12
CA PRO A 155 4.22 2.79 -11.71
C PRO A 155 5.44 3.34 -10.95
N GLN A 156 5.27 4.35 -10.09
CA GLN A 156 6.32 4.94 -9.27
C GLN A 156 6.60 4.17 -7.98
N ASN A 157 5.90 3.07 -7.70
CA ASN A 157 6.11 2.26 -6.50
C ASN A 157 7.43 1.48 -6.60
N PHE A 158 8.53 2.13 -6.22
CA PHE A 158 9.88 1.55 -6.31
C PHE A 158 10.07 0.35 -5.36
N GLU A 159 9.38 0.33 -4.23
CA GLU A 159 9.41 -0.79 -3.28
C GLU A 159 8.87 -2.05 -3.95
N MET A 160 7.70 -1.95 -4.59
CA MET A 160 7.09 -3.07 -5.31
C MET A 160 7.90 -3.51 -6.53
N TRP A 161 8.51 -2.57 -7.28
CA TRP A 161 9.46 -2.91 -8.33
C TRP A 161 10.66 -3.70 -7.81
N THR A 162 11.17 -3.33 -6.62
CA THR A 162 12.29 -4.04 -5.97
C THR A 162 11.90 -5.47 -5.60
N GLU A 163 10.73 -5.68 -4.99
CA GLU A 163 10.25 -7.02 -4.63
C GLU A 163 9.99 -7.88 -5.86
N LEU A 164 9.39 -7.32 -6.90
CA LEU A 164 9.19 -8.03 -8.17
C LEU A 164 10.53 -8.41 -8.81
N GLY A 165 11.54 -7.53 -8.73
CA GLY A 165 12.90 -7.82 -9.19
C GLY A 165 13.53 -8.98 -8.42
N ARG A 166 13.37 -9.03 -7.10
CA ARG A 166 13.83 -10.14 -6.25
C ARG A 166 13.15 -11.47 -6.62
N ALA A 167 11.85 -11.43 -6.91
CA ALA A 167 11.12 -12.61 -7.35
C ALA A 167 11.67 -13.15 -8.67
N HIS A 168 11.84 -12.27 -9.67
CA HIS A 168 12.43 -12.67 -10.94
C HIS A 168 13.88 -13.14 -10.81
N GLU A 169 14.67 -12.56 -9.90
CA GLU A 169 16.04 -13.03 -9.60
C GLU A 169 16.03 -14.45 -9.01
N ARG A 170 15.09 -14.76 -8.08
CA ARG A 170 14.92 -16.14 -7.54
C ARG A 170 14.52 -17.15 -8.62
N MET A 171 13.70 -16.73 -9.57
CA MET A 171 13.27 -17.55 -10.72
C MET A 171 14.31 -17.64 -11.83
N GLU A 172 15.48 -17.05 -11.65
CA GLU A 172 16.54 -16.95 -12.67
C GLU A 172 16.13 -16.22 -13.97
N SER A 173 15.07 -15.43 -13.92
CA SER A 173 14.58 -14.56 -15.00
C SER A 173 15.31 -13.22 -14.92
N PHE A 174 16.61 -13.23 -15.31
CA PHE A 174 17.52 -12.09 -15.02
C PHE A 174 17.23 -10.84 -15.85
N ASP A 175 16.68 -10.99 -17.02
CA ASP A 175 16.28 -9.85 -17.88
C ASP A 175 15.09 -9.12 -17.24
N GLU A 176 14.09 -9.86 -16.79
CA GLU A 176 12.94 -9.32 -16.05
C GLU A 176 13.37 -8.71 -14.72
N ALA A 177 14.26 -9.38 -13.98
CA ALA A 177 14.84 -8.83 -12.75
C ALA A 177 15.55 -7.50 -12.99
N TRP A 178 16.35 -7.41 -14.05
CA TRP A 178 17.01 -6.18 -14.46
C TRP A 178 16.02 -5.05 -14.73
N PHE A 179 14.97 -5.30 -15.50
CA PHE A 179 13.97 -4.29 -15.80
C PHE A 179 13.26 -3.79 -14.55
N CYS A 180 12.92 -4.70 -13.63
CA CYS A 180 12.30 -4.34 -12.37
C CYS A 180 13.22 -3.47 -11.51
N TYR A 181 14.49 -3.85 -11.35
CA TYR A 181 15.47 -3.04 -10.61
C TYR A 181 15.80 -1.71 -11.30
N ASP A 182 15.78 -1.66 -12.64
CA ASP A 182 15.95 -0.43 -13.39
C ASP A 182 14.78 0.54 -13.16
N GLN A 183 13.54 0.04 -13.14
CA GLN A 183 12.36 0.83 -12.76
C GLN A 183 12.42 1.30 -11.30
N ALA A 184 12.80 0.42 -10.37
CA ALA A 184 12.97 0.78 -8.97
C ALA A 184 13.99 1.92 -8.80
N GLN A 185 15.19 1.79 -9.38
CA GLN A 185 16.25 2.80 -9.28
C GLN A 185 15.92 4.08 -10.05
N SER A 186 15.19 4.01 -11.15
CA SER A 186 14.72 5.20 -11.89
C SER A 186 13.75 6.05 -11.04
N ASN A 187 12.91 5.41 -10.22
CA ASN A 187 11.98 6.09 -9.31
C ASN A 187 12.59 6.46 -7.95
N ALA A 188 13.66 5.80 -7.53
CA ALA A 188 14.38 6.04 -6.28
C ALA A 188 15.89 5.90 -6.50
N PRO A 189 16.56 6.88 -7.13
CA PRO A 189 17.98 6.78 -7.52
C PRO A 189 18.96 6.51 -6.38
N GLN A 190 18.59 6.85 -5.15
CA GLN A 190 19.40 6.64 -3.95
C GLN A 190 19.51 5.17 -3.51
N LEU A 191 18.74 4.24 -4.12
CA LEU A 191 18.66 2.84 -3.67
C LEU A 191 19.67 1.90 -4.32
N ASP A 192 20.36 2.27 -5.39
CA ASP A 192 21.40 1.50 -6.09
C ASP A 192 21.04 0.05 -6.46
N VAL A 193 19.75 -0.33 -6.41
CA VAL A 193 19.30 -1.74 -6.48
C VAL A 193 19.67 -2.42 -7.80
N ARG A 194 19.58 -1.69 -8.92
CA ARG A 194 20.01 -2.17 -10.25
C ARG A 194 21.52 -2.38 -10.29
N ASP A 195 22.30 -1.44 -9.77
CA ASP A 195 23.75 -1.49 -9.80
C ASP A 195 24.26 -2.59 -8.87
N GLN A 196 23.63 -2.81 -7.73
CA GLN A 196 23.90 -3.94 -6.84
C GLN A 196 23.55 -5.28 -7.51
N PHE A 197 22.44 -5.37 -8.24
CA PHE A 197 22.11 -6.57 -9.02
C PHE A 197 23.18 -6.86 -10.07
N ARG A 198 23.63 -5.85 -10.83
CA ARG A 198 24.70 -6.00 -11.82
C ARG A 198 25.98 -6.54 -11.18
N LEU A 199 26.41 -5.99 -10.04
CA LEU A 199 27.59 -6.47 -9.34
C LEU A 199 27.44 -7.93 -8.89
N ARG A 200 26.28 -8.34 -8.38
CA ARG A 200 26.03 -9.75 -8.03
C ARG A 200 26.16 -10.66 -9.26
N MET A 201 25.63 -10.24 -10.40
CA MET A 201 25.74 -11.00 -11.65
C MET A 201 27.19 -11.12 -12.14
N GLU A 202 27.97 -10.04 -12.10
CA GLU A 202 29.39 -10.03 -12.47
C GLU A 202 30.19 -11.02 -11.60
N VAL A 203 30.03 -10.99 -10.28
CA VAL A 203 30.70 -11.93 -9.35
C VAL A 203 30.30 -13.39 -9.63
N GLN A 204 29.03 -13.65 -9.95
CA GLN A 204 28.57 -15.02 -10.27
C GLN A 204 29.15 -15.53 -11.58
N MET A 205 29.33 -14.68 -12.60
CA MET A 205 29.97 -15.01 -13.86
C MET A 205 31.48 -15.27 -13.68
N GLU A 206 32.19 -14.39 -12.95
CA GLU A 206 33.61 -14.54 -12.67
C GLU A 206 33.93 -15.82 -11.88
N THR A 207 33.05 -16.20 -10.96
CA THR A 207 33.21 -17.42 -10.16
C THR A 207 32.77 -18.69 -10.90
N GLY A 208 32.35 -18.59 -12.16
CA GLY A 208 31.88 -19.71 -12.97
C GLY A 208 30.56 -20.33 -12.47
N ARG A 209 29.87 -19.66 -11.55
CA ARG A 209 28.58 -20.12 -11.04
C ARG A 209 27.43 -19.85 -12.02
N ARG A 210 27.68 -19.01 -13.04
CA ARG A 210 26.68 -18.60 -14.01
C ARG A 210 27.26 -18.40 -15.40
N LEU A 211 26.43 -18.62 -16.41
CA LEU A 211 26.75 -18.32 -17.81
C LEU A 211 26.86 -16.79 -18.02
N PRO A 212 27.59 -16.35 -19.06
CA PRO A 212 27.69 -14.94 -19.40
C PRO A 212 26.30 -14.32 -19.64
N TRP A 213 26.02 -13.26 -18.89
CA TRP A 213 24.80 -12.45 -19.00
C TRP A 213 25.18 -10.98 -19.27
N LYS A 214 24.36 -10.28 -20.03
CA LYS A 214 24.50 -8.85 -20.30
C LYS A 214 23.15 -8.17 -20.09
N PRO A 215 23.14 -6.93 -19.55
CA PRO A 215 21.91 -6.16 -19.44
C PRO A 215 21.17 -6.07 -20.78
N PRO A 216 19.83 -6.23 -20.76
CA PRO A 216 19.01 -6.13 -21.96
C PRO A 216 19.05 -4.73 -22.59
N SER A 217 18.66 -4.65 -23.86
CA SER A 217 18.59 -3.38 -24.58
C SER A 217 17.41 -2.51 -24.10
N ILE A 218 17.46 -1.21 -24.42
CA ILE A 218 16.37 -0.26 -24.14
C ILE A 218 15.07 -0.71 -24.83
N ALA A 219 15.14 -1.21 -26.07
CA ALA A 219 13.96 -1.71 -26.77
C ALA A 219 13.31 -2.89 -26.05
N ALA A 220 14.10 -3.82 -25.51
CA ALA A 220 13.59 -4.95 -24.73
C ALA A 220 12.93 -4.50 -23.41
N ARG A 221 13.41 -3.39 -22.81
CA ARG A 221 12.76 -2.78 -21.66
C ARG A 221 11.37 -2.24 -22.01
N ASP A 222 11.25 -1.53 -23.10
CA ASP A 222 9.97 -0.95 -23.54
C ASP A 222 8.94 -2.06 -23.85
N ASP A 223 9.37 -3.15 -24.47
CA ASP A 223 8.55 -4.35 -24.67
C ASP A 223 8.10 -4.99 -23.35
N PHE A 224 8.99 -5.05 -22.35
CA PHE A 224 8.65 -5.56 -21.01
C PHE A 224 7.59 -4.69 -20.33
N LEU A 225 7.74 -3.36 -20.33
CA LEU A 225 6.78 -2.44 -19.74
C LEU A 225 5.41 -2.53 -20.41
N THR A 226 5.37 -2.60 -21.75
CA THR A 226 4.13 -2.78 -22.50
C THR A 226 3.42 -4.09 -22.15
N LYS A 227 4.17 -5.18 -21.94
CA LYS A 227 3.59 -6.45 -21.46
C LYS A 227 3.04 -6.33 -20.06
N MET A 228 3.72 -5.63 -19.16
CA MET A 228 3.25 -5.39 -17.80
C MET A 228 1.91 -4.64 -17.78
N GLU A 229 1.78 -3.57 -18.56
CA GLU A 229 0.54 -2.79 -18.70
C GLU A 229 -0.61 -3.64 -19.26
N THR A 230 -0.33 -4.45 -20.30
CA THR A 230 -1.33 -5.33 -20.92
C THR A 230 -1.84 -6.42 -19.96
N LEU A 231 -0.96 -6.96 -19.10
CA LEU A 231 -1.34 -7.98 -18.13
C LEU A 231 -2.14 -7.43 -16.95
N ALA A 232 -1.94 -6.15 -16.62
CA ALA A 232 -2.67 -5.47 -15.55
C ALA A 232 -4.07 -5.01 -16.01
N SER A 233 -4.31 -4.90 -17.33
CA SER A 233 -5.58 -4.46 -17.92
C SER A 233 -6.58 -5.62 -18.16
N ARG A 234 -6.24 -6.84 -17.77
CA ARG A 234 -7.07 -8.06 -17.88
C ARG A 234 -7.65 -8.44 -16.54
#